data_2da8c2b24029bd162c142a411019eb31
#
_entry.id   2da8c2b24029bd162c142a411019eb31
#
_cell.length_a   1.000
_cell.length_b   1.000
_cell.length_c   1.000
_cell.angle_alpha   90.00
_cell.angle_beta   90.00
_cell.angle_gamma   90.00
#
_symmetry.space_group_name_H-M   'P 1'
#
loop_
_entity.id
_entity.type
_entity.pdbx_description
1 polymer ?
#
loop_
_entity_poly.entity_id
_entity_poly.type
_entity_poly.pdbx_seq_one_letter_code
_entity_poly.pdbx_strand_id
1 'polypeptide(L)'
;TGIAGQKNLDGSINVLAVVKEESSSFIRKGVAYNIDKTALCISNIVKKLTNQLKTEITKVYVGVGGQSIRSVRNVITKDLPVDTKVTEQMVIDLMDANNMVKYPDQEILDVAIQEYKIDSQYQSDPVGIQCSRLEGNFLNILQRYTFYKNLNKCFENAGVNVAQMFISPIALADSVLTETEKRS
;
A
#
# COMPACT_ATOMS: atom_id res chain seq x y z
N THR A 1 -5.38 13.97 10.00
CA THR A 1 -4.05 14.45 10.36
C THR A 1 -3.20 14.55 9.11
N GLY A 2 -2.50 15.68 8.91
CA GLY A 2 -1.48 15.89 7.90
C GLY A 2 -0.12 16.09 8.56
N ILE A 3 0.91 15.48 8.00
CA ILE A 3 2.29 15.58 8.47
C ILE A 3 3.17 15.96 7.28
N ALA A 4 4.01 16.96 7.45
CA ALA A 4 5.04 17.29 6.49
C ALA A 4 6.42 16.95 7.08
N GLY A 5 7.26 16.32 6.29
CA GLY A 5 8.61 15.93 6.70
C GLY A 5 9.61 16.04 5.57
N GLN A 6 10.87 16.07 5.94
CA GLN A 6 12.01 16.07 5.04
C GLN A 6 12.88 14.85 5.30
N LYS A 7 13.17 14.08 4.25
CA LYS A 7 14.08 12.94 4.33
C LYS A 7 15.52 13.42 4.29
N ASN A 8 16.31 13.01 5.28
CA ASN A 8 17.74 13.26 5.37
C ASN A 8 18.56 12.26 4.54
N LEU A 9 19.84 12.54 4.34
CA LEU A 9 20.75 11.65 3.59
C LEU A 9 20.96 10.29 4.27
N ASP A 10 20.84 10.24 5.59
CA ASP A 10 20.94 9.01 6.39
C ASP A 10 19.64 8.18 6.42
N GLY A 11 18.61 8.65 5.70
CA GLY A 11 17.30 7.99 5.64
C GLY A 11 16.32 8.39 6.74
N SER A 12 16.77 9.12 7.77
CA SER A 12 15.88 9.65 8.80
C SER A 12 14.94 10.72 8.26
N ILE A 13 13.82 10.95 8.96
CA ILE A 13 12.83 11.95 8.57
C ILE A 13 12.69 13.01 9.65
N ASN A 14 12.96 14.26 9.27
CA ASN A 14 12.64 15.41 10.09
C ASN A 14 11.18 15.80 9.90
N VAL A 15 10.39 15.79 10.98
CA VAL A 15 9.01 16.30 10.95
C VAL A 15 9.05 17.82 11.01
N LEU A 16 8.57 18.48 9.96
CA LEU A 16 8.58 19.94 9.83
C LEU A 16 7.26 20.57 10.32
N ALA A 17 6.14 19.90 10.11
CA ALA A 17 4.84 20.40 10.53
C ALA A 17 3.84 19.25 10.73
N VAL A 18 2.92 19.43 11.66
CA VAL A 18 1.80 18.51 11.94
C VAL A 18 0.52 19.33 12.08
N VAL A 19 -0.51 18.95 11.33
CA VAL A 19 -1.84 19.56 11.36
C VAL A 19 -2.89 18.49 11.63
N LYS A 20 -3.83 18.80 12.53
CA LYS A 20 -4.98 17.94 12.84
C LYS A 20 -6.27 18.70 12.56
N GLU A 21 -7.23 17.99 11.98
CA GLU A 21 -8.61 18.45 11.77
C GLU A 21 -9.57 17.40 12.33
N GLU A 22 -10.68 17.88 12.88
CA GLU A 22 -11.74 17.00 13.36
C GLU A 22 -12.52 16.43 12.17
N SER A 23 -12.72 15.12 12.15
CA SER A 23 -13.34 14.41 11.02
C SER A 23 -14.33 13.31 11.44
N SER A 24 -14.56 13.11 12.73
CA SER A 24 -15.38 12.00 13.27
C SER A 24 -16.83 11.98 12.77
N SER A 25 -17.35 13.14 12.36
CA SER A 25 -18.72 13.25 11.84
C SER A 25 -18.89 12.77 10.40
N PHE A 26 -17.80 12.68 9.61
CA PHE A 26 -17.85 12.32 8.19
C PHE A 26 -16.83 11.27 7.75
N ILE A 27 -15.87 10.92 8.62
CA ILE A 27 -14.97 9.77 8.46
C ILE A 27 -15.18 8.85 9.66
N ARG A 28 -15.56 7.59 9.40
CA ARG A 28 -15.73 6.58 10.45
C ARG A 28 -15.04 5.29 10.05
N LYS A 29 -14.26 4.73 10.98
CA LYS A 29 -13.55 3.45 10.78
C LYS A 29 -12.72 3.41 9.48
N GLY A 30 -12.11 4.53 9.12
CA GLY A 30 -11.29 4.68 7.91
C GLY A 30 -12.06 4.89 6.60
N VAL A 31 -13.40 5.06 6.67
CA VAL A 31 -14.25 5.27 5.50
C VAL A 31 -14.75 6.71 5.45
N ALA A 32 -14.57 7.38 4.30
CA ALA A 32 -15.15 8.69 4.01
C ALA A 32 -16.62 8.52 3.58
N TYR A 33 -17.56 8.91 4.46
CA TYR A 33 -18.99 8.84 4.19
C TYR A 33 -19.52 10.10 3.49
N ASN A 34 -18.86 11.23 3.67
CA ASN A 34 -19.21 12.48 3.03
C ASN A 34 -18.01 13.04 2.26
N ILE A 35 -18.05 12.93 0.94
CA ILE A 35 -16.95 13.31 0.03
C ILE A 35 -16.63 14.79 0.19
N ASP A 36 -17.65 15.69 0.17
CA ASP A 36 -17.44 17.14 0.17
C ASP A 36 -16.83 17.62 1.50
N LYS A 37 -17.35 17.14 2.63
CA LYS A 37 -16.78 17.46 3.95
C LYS A 37 -15.36 16.91 4.11
N THR A 38 -15.09 15.72 3.57
CA THR A 38 -13.76 15.12 3.59
C THR A 38 -12.80 15.92 2.70
N ALA A 39 -13.21 16.32 1.51
CA ALA A 39 -12.42 17.16 0.61
C ALA A 39 -12.08 18.52 1.25
N LEU A 40 -13.08 19.16 1.88
CA LEU A 40 -12.85 20.42 2.60
C LEU A 40 -11.85 20.23 3.75
N CYS A 41 -11.96 19.15 4.52
CA CYS A 41 -11.02 18.82 5.59
C CYS A 41 -9.59 18.63 5.05
N ILE A 42 -9.43 17.90 3.94
CA ILE A 42 -8.13 17.72 3.27
C ILE A 42 -7.58 19.07 2.82
N SER A 43 -8.38 19.89 2.14
CA SER A 43 -7.99 21.22 1.68
C SER A 43 -7.53 22.11 2.84
N ASN A 44 -8.23 22.09 3.97
CA ASN A 44 -7.86 22.85 5.17
C ASN A 44 -6.51 22.39 5.75
N ILE A 45 -6.28 21.07 5.83
CA ILE A 45 -5.00 20.52 6.27
C ILE A 45 -3.87 20.97 5.36
N VAL A 46 -4.05 20.84 4.04
CA VAL A 46 -3.03 21.22 3.05
C VAL A 46 -2.73 22.71 3.12
N LYS A 47 -3.76 23.56 3.19
CA LYS A 47 -3.59 25.03 3.34
C LYS A 47 -2.81 25.39 4.62
N LYS A 48 -3.13 24.76 5.75
CA LYS A 48 -2.41 25.00 7.01
C LYS A 48 -0.94 24.58 6.91
N LEU A 49 -0.66 23.40 6.33
CA LEU A 49 0.72 22.94 6.09
C LEU A 49 1.48 23.90 5.14
N THR A 50 0.87 24.27 4.00
CA THR A 50 1.42 25.24 3.05
C THR A 50 1.78 26.57 3.74
N ASN A 51 0.89 27.08 4.60
CA ASN A 51 1.14 28.31 5.34
C ASN A 51 2.30 28.20 6.35
N GLN A 52 2.43 27.07 7.02
CA GLN A 52 3.52 26.81 7.98
C GLN A 52 4.86 26.67 7.26
N LEU A 53 4.88 25.94 6.15
CA LEU A 53 6.12 25.62 5.41
C LEU A 53 6.51 26.70 4.40
N LYS A 54 5.61 27.62 4.06
CA LYS A 54 5.79 28.62 2.97
C LYS A 54 6.11 27.95 1.62
N THR A 55 5.62 26.74 1.40
CA THR A 55 5.86 25.93 0.21
C THR A 55 4.52 25.32 -0.24
N GLU A 56 4.22 25.39 -1.52
CA GLU A 56 3.02 24.79 -2.08
C GLU A 56 3.10 23.25 -2.02
N ILE A 57 1.99 22.63 -1.58
CA ILE A 57 1.85 21.18 -1.48
C ILE A 57 0.85 20.73 -2.54
N THR A 58 1.35 20.10 -3.59
CA THR A 58 0.53 19.60 -4.71
C THR A 58 0.36 18.09 -4.71
N LYS A 59 1.20 17.36 -3.96
CA LYS A 59 1.27 15.90 -3.96
C LYS A 59 1.46 15.37 -2.55
N VAL A 60 0.70 14.32 -2.20
CA VAL A 60 0.71 13.73 -0.86
C VAL A 60 0.76 12.20 -0.91
N TYR A 61 1.28 11.61 0.15
CA TYR A 61 1.15 10.20 0.48
C TYR A 61 -0.01 10.02 1.44
N VAL A 62 -0.82 8.97 1.27
CA VAL A 62 -2.04 8.77 2.04
C VAL A 62 -1.99 7.45 2.77
N GLY A 63 -2.00 7.50 4.10
CA GLY A 63 -2.18 6.32 4.94
C GLY A 63 -3.67 5.95 5.02
N VAL A 64 -4.01 4.73 4.61
CA VAL A 64 -5.36 4.18 4.69
C VAL A 64 -5.43 3.04 5.72
N GLY A 65 -6.56 2.92 6.38
CA GLY A 65 -6.79 1.89 7.37
C GLY A 65 -8.28 1.70 7.65
N GLY A 66 -8.62 0.72 8.48
CA GLY A 66 -9.98 0.51 8.93
C GLY A 66 -10.61 -0.79 8.46
N GLN A 67 -11.90 -0.98 8.78
CA GLN A 67 -12.64 -2.23 8.58
C GLN A 67 -12.93 -2.60 7.12
N SER A 68 -12.65 -1.71 6.18
CA SER A 68 -12.83 -1.98 4.75
C SER A 68 -11.66 -2.74 4.12
N ILE A 69 -10.55 -2.86 4.84
CA ILE A 69 -9.33 -3.54 4.39
C ILE A 69 -9.38 -4.98 4.89
N ARG A 70 -9.08 -5.91 4.00
CA ARG A 70 -8.91 -7.33 4.32
C ARG A 70 -7.77 -7.93 3.51
N SER A 71 -7.20 -9.01 3.99
CA SER A 71 -6.20 -9.78 3.26
C SER A 71 -6.79 -11.08 2.72
N VAL A 72 -6.33 -11.49 1.54
CA VAL A 72 -6.69 -12.75 0.90
C VAL A 72 -5.42 -13.41 0.38
N ARG A 73 -5.21 -14.67 0.75
CA ARG A 73 -4.11 -15.47 0.19
C ARG A 73 -4.45 -15.86 -1.25
N ASN A 74 -3.46 -15.77 -2.12
CA ASN A 74 -3.55 -16.22 -3.50
C ASN A 74 -2.28 -16.97 -3.89
N VAL A 75 -2.40 -17.99 -4.71
CA VAL A 75 -1.28 -18.79 -5.20
C VAL A 75 -1.29 -18.73 -6.73
N ILE A 76 -0.17 -18.33 -7.30
CA ILE A 76 0.06 -18.36 -8.74
C ILE A 76 1.09 -19.43 -9.02
N THR A 77 0.74 -20.34 -9.93
CA THR A 77 1.61 -21.47 -10.31
C THR A 77 2.02 -21.35 -11.76
N LYS A 78 3.27 -21.68 -12.04
CA LYS A 78 3.84 -21.77 -13.39
C LYS A 78 4.55 -23.11 -13.55
N ASP A 79 4.07 -23.97 -14.42
CA ASP A 79 4.75 -25.20 -14.82
C ASP A 79 5.85 -24.85 -15.85
N LEU A 80 7.02 -25.41 -15.67
CA LEU A 80 8.22 -25.14 -16.44
C LEU A 80 8.76 -26.44 -17.05
N PRO A 81 9.53 -26.40 -18.16
CA PRO A 81 10.30 -27.53 -18.60
C PRO A 81 11.20 -28.06 -17.48
N VAL A 82 11.43 -29.36 -17.45
CA VAL A 82 12.27 -29.99 -16.41
C VAL A 82 13.65 -29.30 -16.36
N ASP A 83 14.16 -29.11 -15.13
CA ASP A 83 15.43 -28.47 -14.86
C ASP A 83 15.58 -27.02 -15.37
N THR A 84 14.46 -26.30 -15.53
CA THR A 84 14.49 -24.89 -15.88
C THR A 84 15.01 -24.06 -14.71
N LYS A 85 16.04 -23.25 -14.96
CA LYS A 85 16.57 -22.29 -13.97
C LYS A 85 15.63 -21.09 -13.86
N VAL A 86 15.14 -20.81 -12.64
CA VAL A 86 14.28 -19.68 -12.35
C VAL A 86 15.02 -18.36 -12.61
N THR A 87 14.40 -17.46 -13.35
CA THR A 87 14.91 -16.12 -13.65
C THR A 87 14.13 -15.05 -12.90
N GLU A 88 14.71 -13.85 -12.75
CA GLU A 88 14.01 -12.68 -12.20
C GLU A 88 12.73 -12.37 -12.99
N GLN A 89 12.76 -12.52 -14.32
CA GLN A 89 11.59 -12.29 -15.16
C GLN A 89 10.44 -13.25 -14.83
N MET A 90 10.72 -14.50 -14.49
CA MET A 90 9.69 -15.46 -14.09
C MET A 90 9.03 -15.06 -12.76
N VAL A 91 9.79 -14.49 -11.84
CA VAL A 91 9.28 -13.96 -10.58
C VAL A 91 8.38 -12.74 -10.82
N ILE A 92 8.82 -11.83 -11.71
CA ILE A 92 8.00 -10.67 -12.12
C ILE A 92 6.69 -11.15 -12.78
N ASP A 93 6.76 -12.12 -13.69
CA ASP A 93 5.58 -12.69 -14.36
C ASP A 93 4.55 -13.25 -13.36
N LEU A 94 5.01 -13.90 -12.27
CA LEU A 94 4.12 -14.38 -11.21
C LEU A 94 3.42 -13.23 -10.48
N MET A 95 4.16 -12.16 -10.18
CA MET A 95 3.61 -10.96 -9.55
C MET A 95 2.57 -10.28 -10.46
N ASP A 96 2.90 -10.15 -11.74
CA ASP A 96 2.00 -9.56 -12.73
C ASP A 96 0.73 -10.39 -12.88
N ALA A 97 0.86 -11.72 -12.93
CA ALA A 97 -0.29 -12.63 -12.97
C ALA A 97 -1.16 -12.49 -11.70
N ASN A 98 -0.53 -12.32 -10.51
CA ASN A 98 -1.26 -12.07 -9.27
C ASN A 98 -2.01 -10.73 -9.31
N ASN A 99 -1.40 -9.67 -9.83
CA ASN A 99 -2.00 -8.34 -9.94
C ASN A 99 -3.18 -8.30 -10.94
N MET A 100 -3.23 -9.24 -11.88
CA MET A 100 -4.35 -9.39 -12.83
C MET A 100 -5.58 -10.08 -12.23
N VAL A 101 -5.46 -10.71 -11.05
CA VAL A 101 -6.58 -11.36 -10.38
C VAL A 101 -7.64 -10.33 -10.01
N LYS A 102 -8.89 -10.59 -10.39
CA LYS A 102 -10.02 -9.72 -10.10
C LYS A 102 -10.79 -10.22 -8.89
N TYR A 103 -11.06 -9.29 -7.97
CA TYR A 103 -11.90 -9.53 -6.81
C TYR A 103 -13.19 -8.73 -6.97
N PRO A 104 -14.39 -9.37 -6.92
CA PRO A 104 -15.65 -8.65 -7.06
C PRO A 104 -15.76 -7.50 -6.05
N ASP A 105 -16.09 -6.30 -6.53
CA ASP A 105 -16.27 -5.08 -5.76
C ASP A 105 -15.04 -4.65 -4.91
N GLN A 106 -13.86 -5.15 -5.23
CA GLN A 106 -12.63 -4.85 -4.48
C GLN A 106 -11.45 -4.55 -5.41
N GLU A 107 -10.53 -3.72 -4.91
CA GLU A 107 -9.25 -3.41 -5.53
C GLU A 107 -8.11 -3.94 -4.67
N ILE A 108 -7.04 -4.37 -5.32
CA ILE A 108 -5.77 -4.69 -4.65
C ILE A 108 -5.08 -3.36 -4.32
N LEU A 109 -4.89 -3.10 -3.02
CA LEU A 109 -4.14 -1.94 -2.55
C LEU A 109 -2.65 -2.22 -2.46
N ASP A 110 -2.32 -3.45 -2.08
CA ASP A 110 -0.94 -3.87 -1.85
C ASP A 110 -0.83 -5.40 -1.92
N VAL A 111 0.38 -5.90 -2.17
CA VAL A 111 0.69 -7.32 -2.25
C VAL A 111 1.94 -7.62 -1.44
N ALA A 112 1.81 -8.48 -0.46
CA ALA A 112 2.95 -9.04 0.25
C ALA A 112 3.28 -10.43 -0.29
N ILE A 113 4.52 -10.63 -0.70
CA ILE A 113 5.04 -11.95 -1.05
C ILE A 113 5.31 -12.68 0.26
N GLN A 114 4.68 -13.84 0.45
CA GLN A 114 4.90 -14.66 1.63
C GLN A 114 6.13 -15.56 1.44
N GLU A 115 6.12 -16.35 0.39
CA GLU A 115 7.16 -17.28 0.05
C GLU A 115 6.95 -17.82 -1.38
N TYR A 116 7.99 -18.38 -1.94
CA TYR A 116 7.91 -19.15 -3.17
C TYR A 116 7.99 -20.65 -2.83
N LYS A 117 7.35 -21.47 -3.66
CA LYS A 117 7.49 -22.91 -3.59
C LYS A 117 8.06 -23.42 -4.91
N ILE A 118 9.18 -24.11 -4.81
CA ILE A 118 9.94 -24.69 -5.93
C ILE A 118 9.78 -26.19 -5.84
N ASP A 119 9.03 -26.78 -6.80
CA ASP A 119 8.55 -28.16 -6.75
C ASP A 119 7.82 -28.45 -5.41
N SER A 120 8.54 -28.93 -4.38
CA SER A 120 7.98 -29.22 -3.07
C SER A 120 8.64 -28.47 -1.90
N GLN A 121 9.58 -27.57 -2.20
CA GLN A 121 10.35 -26.84 -1.18
C GLN A 121 10.02 -25.35 -1.15
N TYR A 122 9.88 -24.79 0.05
CA TYR A 122 9.66 -23.37 0.26
C TYR A 122 10.98 -22.59 0.26
N GLN A 123 11.00 -21.45 -0.41
CA GLN A 123 12.15 -20.57 -0.56
C GLN A 123 11.73 -19.10 -0.46
N SER A 124 12.56 -18.28 0.15
CA SER A 124 12.36 -16.82 0.16
C SER A 124 12.84 -16.16 -1.14
N ASP A 125 13.87 -16.71 -1.77
CA ASP A 125 14.41 -16.28 -3.05
C ASP A 125 14.54 -17.49 -3.99
N PRO A 126 13.74 -17.55 -5.07
CA PRO A 126 13.75 -18.68 -6.00
C PRO A 126 14.77 -18.52 -7.12
N VAL A 127 15.33 -17.31 -7.33
CA VAL A 127 16.16 -17.01 -8.50
C VAL A 127 17.42 -17.88 -8.53
N GLY A 128 17.68 -18.49 -9.68
CA GLY A 128 18.84 -19.33 -9.87
C GLY A 128 18.65 -20.80 -9.56
N ILE A 129 17.55 -21.20 -8.92
CA ILE A 129 17.25 -22.61 -8.58
C ILE A 129 16.60 -23.28 -9.79
N GLN A 130 16.91 -24.57 -10.02
CA GLN A 130 16.29 -25.37 -11.08
C GLN A 130 15.01 -26.03 -10.56
N CYS A 131 13.95 -26.02 -11.37
CA CYS A 131 12.68 -26.67 -11.05
C CYS A 131 11.87 -26.99 -12.30
N SER A 132 10.82 -27.77 -12.10
CA SER A 132 9.75 -28.01 -13.07
C SER A 132 8.44 -27.30 -12.71
N ARG A 133 8.33 -26.79 -11.49
CA ARG A 133 7.15 -26.05 -11.02
C ARG A 133 7.55 -24.94 -10.06
N LEU A 134 7.11 -23.73 -10.38
CA LEU A 134 7.29 -22.54 -9.56
C LEU A 134 5.95 -22.01 -9.09
N GLU A 135 5.77 -21.84 -7.79
CA GLU A 135 4.59 -21.23 -7.18
C GLU A 135 4.99 -19.97 -6.41
N GLY A 136 4.21 -18.91 -6.56
CA GLY A 136 4.29 -17.72 -5.72
C GLY A 136 3.09 -17.67 -4.78
N ASN A 137 3.35 -17.56 -3.47
CA ASN A 137 2.33 -17.39 -2.44
C ASN A 137 2.21 -15.92 -2.09
N PHE A 138 1.09 -15.31 -2.39
CA PHE A 138 0.83 -13.88 -2.22
C PHE A 138 -0.24 -13.64 -1.17
N LEU A 139 -0.06 -12.58 -0.38
CA LEU A 139 -1.08 -12.01 0.48
C LEU A 139 -1.56 -10.71 -0.16
N ASN A 140 -2.70 -10.75 -0.84
CA ASN A 140 -3.31 -9.60 -1.45
C ASN A 140 -4.08 -8.80 -0.40
N ILE A 141 -3.77 -7.53 -0.26
CA ILE A 141 -4.47 -6.61 0.62
C ILE A 141 -5.51 -5.86 -0.19
N LEU A 142 -6.77 -6.07 0.15
CA LEU A 142 -7.92 -5.61 -0.61
C LEU A 142 -8.68 -4.52 0.12
N GLN A 143 -9.22 -3.59 -0.65
CA GLN A 143 -10.19 -2.59 -0.18
C GLN A 143 -11.43 -2.61 -1.08
N ARG A 144 -12.60 -2.29 -0.54
CA ARG A 144 -13.80 -2.11 -1.38
C ARG A 144 -13.58 -1.00 -2.39
N TYR A 145 -13.87 -1.30 -3.67
CA TYR A 145 -13.68 -0.38 -4.78
C TYR A 145 -14.38 0.97 -4.56
N THR A 146 -15.61 0.96 -4.03
CA THR A 146 -16.37 2.19 -3.74
C THR A 146 -15.65 3.09 -2.72
N PHE A 147 -14.99 2.52 -1.71
CA PHE A 147 -14.26 3.30 -0.70
C PHE A 147 -12.98 3.88 -1.26
N TYR A 148 -12.24 3.09 -2.04
CA TYR A 148 -11.06 3.54 -2.77
C TYR A 148 -11.41 4.70 -3.72
N LYS A 149 -12.46 4.53 -4.54
CA LYS A 149 -12.95 5.56 -5.46
C LYS A 149 -13.40 6.83 -4.73
N ASN A 150 -14.16 6.69 -3.64
CA ASN A 150 -14.61 7.85 -2.86
C ASN A 150 -13.44 8.62 -2.24
N LEU A 151 -12.44 7.91 -1.72
CA LEU A 151 -11.27 8.56 -1.14
C LEU A 151 -10.46 9.31 -2.20
N ASN A 152 -10.22 8.73 -3.38
CA ASN A 152 -9.58 9.43 -4.51
C ASN A 152 -10.37 10.69 -4.88
N LYS A 153 -11.70 10.59 -4.97
CA LYS A 153 -12.57 11.73 -5.25
C LYS A 153 -12.45 12.85 -4.22
N CYS A 154 -12.24 12.52 -2.94
CA CYS A 154 -12.01 13.53 -1.90
C CYS A 154 -10.74 14.32 -2.16
N PHE A 155 -9.64 13.65 -2.57
CA PHE A 155 -8.37 14.33 -2.90
C PHE A 155 -8.46 15.14 -4.19
N GLU A 156 -9.11 14.62 -5.23
CA GLU A 156 -9.38 15.36 -6.47
C GLU A 156 -10.16 16.64 -6.17
N ASN A 157 -11.25 16.55 -5.41
CA ASN A 157 -12.08 17.72 -5.04
C ASN A 157 -11.31 18.70 -4.13
N ALA A 158 -10.32 18.23 -3.38
CA ALA A 158 -9.44 19.10 -2.59
C ALA A 158 -8.32 19.74 -3.42
N GLY A 159 -8.15 19.38 -4.69
CA GLY A 159 -7.10 19.88 -5.57
C GLY A 159 -5.71 19.34 -5.25
N VAL A 160 -5.62 18.12 -4.69
CA VAL A 160 -4.37 17.51 -4.23
C VAL A 160 -4.16 16.15 -4.91
N ASN A 161 -2.97 15.95 -5.50
CA ASN A 161 -2.61 14.69 -6.13
C ASN A 161 -2.14 13.66 -5.10
N VAL A 162 -2.67 12.45 -5.18
CA VAL A 162 -2.20 11.31 -4.38
C VAL A 162 -1.04 10.65 -5.10
N ALA A 163 0.13 10.67 -4.45
CA ALA A 163 1.32 9.99 -4.96
C ALA A 163 1.18 8.47 -4.86
N GLN A 164 0.77 8.03 -3.66
CA GLN A 164 0.57 6.63 -3.33
C GLN A 164 -0.31 6.51 -2.08
N MET A 165 -1.10 5.45 -2.01
CA MET A 165 -1.79 5.04 -0.80
C MET A 165 -1.04 3.90 -0.13
N PHE A 166 -0.89 3.99 1.19
CA PHE A 166 -0.25 2.97 2.01
C PHE A 166 -1.21 2.42 3.05
N ILE A 167 -1.01 1.19 3.41
CA ILE A 167 -1.75 0.56 4.52
C ILE A 167 -1.13 1.01 5.83
N SER A 168 -1.86 1.84 6.59
CA SER A 168 -1.34 2.46 7.82
C SER A 168 -0.76 1.46 8.82
N PRO A 169 -1.36 0.30 9.12
CA PRO A 169 -0.76 -0.70 9.98
C PRO A 169 0.60 -1.22 9.50
N ILE A 170 0.77 -1.42 8.18
CA ILE A 170 2.04 -1.88 7.59
C ILE A 170 3.09 -0.78 7.70
N ALA A 171 2.76 0.45 7.30
CA ALA A 171 3.66 1.59 7.43
C ALA A 171 4.07 1.86 8.89
N LEU A 172 3.15 1.65 9.85
CA LEU A 172 3.46 1.75 11.26
C LEU A 172 4.42 0.63 11.71
N ALA A 173 4.15 -0.61 11.32
CA ALA A 173 5.03 -1.74 11.63
C ALA A 173 6.45 -1.49 11.09
N ASP A 174 6.58 -1.01 9.85
CA ASP A 174 7.86 -0.67 9.24
C ASP A 174 8.62 0.43 9.97
N SER A 175 7.90 1.36 10.59
CA SER A 175 8.53 2.49 11.30
C SER A 175 8.96 2.17 12.73
N VAL A 176 8.36 1.17 13.40
CA VAL A 176 8.56 0.90 14.84
C VAL A 176 9.15 -0.46 15.14
N LEU A 177 9.00 -1.46 14.23
CA LEU A 177 9.53 -2.79 14.44
C LEU A 177 10.95 -2.93 13.90
N THR A 178 11.77 -3.65 14.63
CA THR A 178 13.10 -4.11 14.16
C THR A 178 12.94 -5.21 13.11
N GLU A 179 13.99 -5.46 12.31
CA GLU A 179 13.97 -6.51 11.29
C GLU A 179 13.72 -7.92 11.89
N THR A 180 14.11 -8.15 13.14
CA THR A 180 13.84 -9.42 13.84
C THR A 180 12.35 -9.54 14.20
N GLU A 181 11.74 -8.46 14.70
CA GLU A 181 10.32 -8.44 15.06
C GLU A 181 9.38 -8.53 13.85
N LYS A 182 9.81 -8.02 12.69
CA LYS A 182 9.06 -8.16 11.43
C LYS A 182 8.99 -9.60 10.90
N ARG A 183 9.90 -10.47 11.34
CA ARG A 183 10.01 -11.86 10.89
C ARG A 183 9.35 -12.87 11.84
N SER A 184 8.90 -12.44 13.00
CA SER A 184 8.22 -13.27 14.01
C SER A 184 6.69 -13.19 13.84
#